data_369fb934e78f6abccd8285be636d3917
#
_entry.id   369fb934e78f6abccd8285be636d3917
#
_cell.length_a   1.000
_cell.length_b   1.000
_cell.length_c   1.000
_cell.angle_alpha   90.00
_cell.angle_beta   90.00
_cell.angle_gamma   90.00
#
_symmetry.space_group_name_H-M   'P 1'
#
loop_
_entity.id
_entity.type
_entity.pdbx_description
1 polymer ?
#
loop_
_entity_poly.entity_id
_entity_poly.type
_entity_poly.pdbx_seq_one_letter_code
_entity_poly.pdbx_strand_id
1 'polypeptide(L)'
;MIKKIFSVLLVLLITTSAQATSKLDAIKKSGELRVGTTGDWDPMSMKDPATNKYKGFDIDVMKELAKDLGVKVKFVPAEWKTIVAGITADRYDISTSVTKTPKRAEVAGFTATYYKYGTVPLVLKKNLKKFPTWNSLNNKDVKIATTLGTSQEEKAKEFFPKSKLQSVEAPARD
;
A
#
# COMPACT_ATOMS: atom_id res chain seq x y z
N MET A 1 15.94 17.55 74.85
CA MET A 1 15.81 18.46 73.73
C MET A 1 16.29 17.72 72.51
N ILE A 2 15.36 17.17 71.72
CA ILE A 2 15.64 16.30 70.55
C ILE A 2 15.57 17.19 69.29
N LYS A 3 16.70 17.44 68.64
CA LYS A 3 16.75 18.11 67.34
C LYS A 3 16.36 17.13 66.27
N LYS A 4 15.18 17.34 65.64
CA LYS A 4 14.74 16.62 64.44
C LYS A 4 15.47 17.19 63.21
N ILE A 5 16.36 16.40 62.63
CA ILE A 5 16.97 16.69 61.34
C ILE A 5 16.00 16.21 60.28
N PHE A 6 15.41 17.17 59.54
CA PHE A 6 14.56 16.91 58.38
C PHE A 6 15.47 16.78 57.17
N SER A 7 15.76 15.54 56.73
CA SER A 7 16.42 15.26 55.47
C SER A 7 15.41 15.39 54.35
N VAL A 8 15.49 16.48 53.57
CA VAL A 8 14.73 16.65 52.34
C VAL A 8 15.45 15.84 51.25
N LEU A 9 14.91 14.68 50.94
CA LEU A 9 15.35 13.87 49.80
C LEU A 9 14.76 14.50 48.51
N LEU A 10 15.54 15.32 47.83
CA LEU A 10 15.19 15.89 46.51
C LEU A 10 15.32 14.81 45.45
N VAL A 11 14.22 14.12 45.15
CA VAL A 11 14.15 13.18 44.02
C VAL A 11 14.15 13.98 42.72
N LEU A 12 15.31 14.05 42.07
CA LEU A 12 15.39 14.58 40.68
C LEU A 12 14.68 13.59 39.75
N LEU A 13 13.44 13.87 39.42
CA LEU A 13 12.73 13.22 38.34
C LEU A 13 13.36 13.67 37.02
N ILE A 14 14.35 12.92 36.53
CA ILE A 14 14.86 13.05 35.18
C ILE A 14 13.76 12.53 34.25
N THR A 15 12.88 13.44 33.80
CA THR A 15 11.96 13.16 32.69
C THR A 15 12.79 13.06 31.43
N THR A 16 13.23 11.86 31.08
CA THR A 16 13.74 11.56 29.75
C THR A 16 12.58 11.73 28.78
N SER A 17 12.51 12.88 28.13
CA SER A 17 11.63 13.07 26.97
C SER A 17 12.05 12.05 25.93
N ALA A 18 11.33 10.93 25.85
CA ALA A 18 11.47 10.00 24.74
C ALA A 18 11.05 10.78 23.48
N GLN A 19 12.01 11.43 22.80
CA GLN A 19 11.76 11.98 21.49
C GLN A 19 11.39 10.81 20.59
N ALA A 20 10.13 10.78 20.15
CA ALA A 20 9.69 9.81 19.18
C ALA A 20 10.56 9.97 17.92
N THR A 21 11.46 9.04 17.71
CA THR A 21 12.32 9.00 16.52
C THR A 21 11.41 8.98 15.29
N SER A 22 11.62 9.90 14.35
CA SER A 22 10.82 9.90 13.13
C SER A 22 11.02 8.59 12.37
N LYS A 23 10.02 8.18 11.60
CA LYS A 23 10.13 6.96 10.78
C LYS A 23 11.31 7.05 9.81
N LEU A 24 11.57 8.24 9.27
CA LEU A 24 12.72 8.48 8.39
C LEU A 24 14.06 8.28 9.13
N ASP A 25 14.19 8.78 10.36
CA ASP A 25 15.40 8.58 11.14
C ASP A 25 15.61 7.10 11.48
N ALA A 26 14.53 6.39 11.79
CA ALA A 26 14.58 4.95 12.02
C ALA A 26 15.06 4.18 10.78
N ILE A 27 14.57 4.52 9.58
CA ILE A 27 15.01 3.95 8.30
C ILE A 27 16.51 4.24 8.07
N LYS A 28 16.93 5.49 8.23
CA LYS A 28 18.35 5.87 8.07
C LYS A 28 19.25 5.15 9.07
N LYS A 29 18.81 5.04 10.31
CA LYS A 29 19.55 4.34 11.37
C LYS A 29 19.65 2.83 11.13
N SER A 30 18.58 2.19 10.61
CA SER A 30 18.60 0.77 10.28
C SER A 30 19.42 0.45 9.02
N GLY A 31 19.61 1.45 8.14
CA GLY A 31 20.26 1.27 6.84
C GLY A 31 19.39 0.50 5.83
N GLU A 32 18.09 0.31 6.09
CA GLU A 32 17.17 -0.45 5.24
C GLU A 32 15.82 0.26 5.09
N LEU A 33 15.34 0.39 3.85
CA LEU A 33 13.99 0.80 3.49
C LEU A 33 13.17 -0.43 3.12
N ARG A 34 12.18 -0.80 3.94
CA ARG A 34 11.27 -1.91 3.67
C ARG A 34 10.12 -1.41 2.79
N VAL A 35 9.94 -2.05 1.64
CA VAL A 35 8.94 -1.66 0.62
C VAL A 35 7.94 -2.78 0.41
N GLY A 36 6.68 -2.56 0.78
CA GLY A 36 5.58 -3.49 0.49
C GLY A 36 5.20 -3.44 -0.98
N THR A 37 5.18 -4.59 -1.66
CA THR A 37 4.78 -4.70 -3.06
C THR A 37 4.11 -6.04 -3.35
N THR A 38 3.10 -6.03 -4.23
CA THR A 38 2.34 -7.24 -4.55
C THR A 38 3.02 -8.10 -5.63
N GLY A 39 3.76 -7.46 -6.54
CA GLY A 39 4.50 -8.14 -7.60
C GLY A 39 3.63 -8.78 -8.68
N ASP A 40 2.40 -8.30 -8.86
CA ASP A 40 1.42 -8.81 -9.82
C ASP A 40 0.82 -7.72 -10.72
N TRP A 41 1.43 -6.53 -10.76
CA TRP A 41 0.94 -5.41 -11.56
C TRP A 41 1.96 -4.94 -12.60
N ASP A 42 1.96 -5.61 -13.76
CA ASP A 42 2.78 -5.21 -14.92
C ASP A 42 2.26 -3.90 -15.56
N PRO A 43 3.15 -2.96 -15.95
CA PRO A 43 4.61 -2.96 -15.85
C PRO A 43 5.14 -2.30 -14.56
N MET A 44 4.29 -2.02 -13.58
CA MET A 44 4.65 -1.25 -12.39
C MET A 44 5.45 -2.10 -11.40
N SER A 45 4.97 -3.30 -11.07
CA SER A 45 5.61 -4.20 -10.13
C SER A 45 5.31 -5.65 -10.51
N MET A 46 6.35 -6.37 -10.88
CA MET A 46 6.29 -7.78 -11.24
C MET A 46 7.27 -8.59 -10.42
N LYS A 47 6.83 -9.72 -9.91
CA LYS A 47 7.71 -10.71 -9.29
C LYS A 47 7.97 -11.86 -10.26
N ASP A 48 9.22 -12.06 -10.62
CA ASP A 48 9.63 -13.18 -11.45
C ASP A 48 9.52 -14.48 -10.65
N PRO A 49 8.70 -15.45 -11.06
CA PRO A 49 8.48 -16.68 -10.30
C PRO A 49 9.72 -17.60 -10.28
N ALA A 50 10.60 -17.53 -11.28
CA ALA A 50 11.79 -18.36 -11.35
C ALA A 50 12.91 -17.86 -10.44
N THR A 51 13.08 -16.53 -10.35
CA THR A 51 14.17 -15.90 -9.59
C THR A 51 13.72 -15.28 -8.28
N ASN A 52 12.40 -15.14 -8.05
CA ASN A 52 11.80 -14.40 -6.95
C ASN A 52 12.19 -12.91 -6.88
N LYS A 53 12.79 -12.37 -7.95
CA LYS A 53 13.19 -10.96 -8.01
C LYS A 53 12.04 -10.09 -8.49
N TYR A 54 11.97 -8.88 -7.91
CA TYR A 54 11.03 -7.85 -8.35
C TYR A 54 11.63 -6.99 -9.45
N LYS A 55 10.78 -6.60 -10.44
CA LYS A 55 11.11 -5.69 -11.54
C LYS A 55 9.90 -4.81 -11.85
N GLY A 56 10.13 -3.69 -12.52
CA GLY A 56 9.09 -2.77 -12.98
C GLY A 56 9.34 -1.34 -12.55
N PHE A 57 8.53 -0.43 -13.08
CA PHE A 57 8.68 1.01 -12.87
C PHE A 57 8.74 1.39 -11.38
N ASP A 58 7.77 0.94 -10.57
CA ASP A 58 7.73 1.24 -9.13
C ASP A 58 8.90 0.62 -8.38
N ILE A 59 9.38 -0.53 -8.82
CA ILE A 59 10.55 -1.19 -8.23
C ILE A 59 11.81 -0.33 -8.42
N ASP A 60 11.97 0.26 -9.62
CA ASP A 60 13.11 1.10 -9.91
C ASP A 60 13.00 2.47 -9.20
N VAL A 61 11.81 3.06 -9.10
CA VAL A 61 11.55 4.25 -8.28
C VAL A 61 11.96 4.02 -6.82
N MET A 62 11.62 2.87 -6.24
CA MET A 62 11.99 2.57 -4.84
C MET A 62 13.49 2.30 -4.65
N LYS A 63 14.17 1.74 -5.66
CA LYS A 63 15.63 1.61 -5.64
C LYS A 63 16.32 2.98 -5.66
N GLU A 64 15.87 3.92 -6.50
CA GLU A 64 16.41 5.28 -6.52
C GLU A 64 16.11 6.01 -5.21
N LEU A 65 14.89 5.89 -4.66
CA LEU A 65 14.57 6.47 -3.36
C LEU A 65 15.49 5.95 -2.24
N ALA A 66 15.73 4.65 -2.20
CA ALA A 66 16.63 4.06 -1.20
C ALA A 66 18.07 4.56 -1.37
N LYS A 67 18.55 4.71 -2.60
CA LYS A 67 19.85 5.27 -2.93
C LYS A 67 19.96 6.74 -2.48
N ASP A 68 18.95 7.56 -2.74
CA ASP A 68 18.90 8.97 -2.29
C ASP A 68 18.90 9.10 -0.77
N LEU A 69 18.28 8.14 -0.07
CA LEU A 69 18.28 8.05 1.40
C LEU A 69 19.60 7.49 1.97
N GLY A 70 20.47 6.93 1.13
CA GLY A 70 21.71 6.28 1.55
C GLY A 70 21.49 4.93 2.27
N VAL A 71 20.40 4.20 1.93
CA VAL A 71 20.02 2.93 2.56
C VAL A 71 19.83 1.83 1.52
N LYS A 72 19.77 0.57 1.97
CA LYS A 72 19.39 -0.57 1.12
C LYS A 72 17.89 -0.68 1.00
N VAL A 73 17.38 -1.11 -0.17
CA VAL A 73 15.96 -1.44 -0.34
C VAL A 73 15.72 -2.92 -0.09
N LYS A 74 14.63 -3.23 0.63
CA LYS A 74 14.12 -4.59 0.84
C LYS A 74 12.67 -4.67 0.43
N PHE A 75 12.36 -5.43 -0.60
CA PHE A 75 10.98 -5.68 -1.01
C PHE A 75 10.34 -6.75 -0.14
N VAL A 76 9.17 -6.40 0.42
CA VAL A 76 8.37 -7.26 1.30
C VAL A 76 7.10 -7.67 0.56
N PRO A 77 6.81 -8.97 0.42
CA PRO A 77 5.57 -9.42 -0.20
C PRO A 77 4.33 -8.85 0.51
N ALA A 78 3.42 -8.31 -0.26
CA ALA A 78 2.16 -7.75 0.22
C ALA A 78 0.98 -8.25 -0.65
N GLU A 79 -0.23 -8.09 -0.14
CA GLU A 79 -1.46 -8.41 -0.84
C GLU A 79 -2.32 -7.15 -0.95
N TRP A 80 -3.06 -6.98 -2.04
CA TRP A 80 -3.87 -5.80 -2.29
C TRP A 80 -4.85 -5.48 -1.16
N LYS A 81 -5.49 -6.51 -0.59
CA LYS A 81 -6.48 -6.32 0.48
C LYS A 81 -5.87 -5.82 1.80
N THR A 82 -4.58 -6.07 2.04
CA THR A 82 -3.88 -5.73 3.29
C THR A 82 -2.73 -4.74 3.11
N ILE A 83 -2.53 -4.19 1.90
CA ILE A 83 -1.36 -3.38 1.57
C ILE A 83 -1.26 -2.11 2.43
N VAL A 84 -2.35 -1.46 2.77
CA VAL A 84 -2.35 -0.29 3.65
C VAL A 84 -2.19 -0.70 5.12
N ALA A 85 -2.86 -1.78 5.52
CA ALA A 85 -2.74 -2.32 6.88
C ALA A 85 -1.31 -2.77 7.21
N GLY A 86 -0.53 -3.19 6.22
CA GLY A 86 0.87 -3.55 6.42
C GLY A 86 1.75 -2.38 6.85
N ILE A 87 1.42 -1.14 6.43
CA ILE A 87 2.11 0.08 6.89
C ILE A 87 1.78 0.36 8.35
N THR A 88 0.51 0.33 8.72
CA THR A 88 0.07 0.60 10.09
C THR A 88 0.51 -0.48 11.07
N ALA A 89 0.69 -1.71 10.60
CA ALA A 89 1.22 -2.84 11.38
C ALA A 89 2.76 -2.94 11.35
N ASP A 90 3.44 -1.93 10.82
CA ASP A 90 4.91 -1.86 10.75
C ASP A 90 5.59 -3.05 10.01
N ARG A 91 4.89 -3.68 9.07
CA ARG A 91 5.47 -4.75 8.24
C ARG A 91 6.46 -4.21 7.21
N TYR A 92 6.21 -2.99 6.73
CA TYR A 92 7.07 -2.24 5.82
C TYR A 92 6.87 -0.73 6.03
N ASP A 93 7.83 0.05 5.57
CA ASP A 93 7.90 1.48 5.82
C ASP A 93 7.12 2.29 4.79
N ILE A 94 7.08 1.80 3.56
CA ILE A 94 6.38 2.39 2.42
C ILE A 94 5.80 1.27 1.53
N SER A 95 4.80 1.61 0.74
CA SER A 95 4.28 0.70 -0.30
C SER A 95 4.21 1.40 -1.64
N THR A 96 4.35 0.63 -2.72
CA THR A 96 4.24 1.10 -4.10
C THR A 96 2.86 0.86 -4.67
N SER A 97 2.56 1.49 -5.80
CA SER A 97 1.39 1.18 -6.65
C SER A 97 0.03 1.42 -5.99
N VAL A 98 -0.02 2.11 -4.84
CA VAL A 98 -1.24 2.30 -4.06
C VAL A 98 -1.94 3.59 -4.47
N THR A 99 -3.10 3.47 -5.11
CA THR A 99 -3.96 4.62 -5.42
C THR A 99 -4.43 5.30 -4.13
N LYS A 100 -4.25 6.62 -4.05
CA LYS A 100 -4.80 7.42 -2.96
C LYS A 100 -6.33 7.45 -3.07
N THR A 101 -7.02 6.93 -2.05
CA THR A 101 -8.46 7.09 -1.87
C THR A 101 -8.74 7.76 -0.53
N PRO A 102 -9.91 8.42 -0.33
CA PRO A 102 -10.26 9.02 0.97
C PRO A 102 -10.10 8.03 2.12
N LYS A 103 -10.66 6.83 1.99
CA LYS A 103 -10.59 5.76 2.99
C LYS A 103 -9.15 5.37 3.36
N ARG A 104 -8.26 5.26 2.38
CA ARG A 104 -6.85 4.93 2.63
C ARG A 104 -6.09 6.08 3.27
N ALA A 105 -6.44 7.32 2.91
CA ALA A 105 -5.82 8.52 3.46
C ALA A 105 -6.16 8.80 4.93
N GLU A 106 -7.21 8.17 5.47
CA GLU A 106 -7.55 8.24 6.90
C GLU A 106 -6.52 7.53 7.78
N VAL A 107 -5.82 6.52 7.25
CA VAL A 107 -4.96 5.64 8.04
C VAL A 107 -3.50 5.60 7.58
N ALA A 108 -3.18 6.18 6.41
CA ALA A 108 -1.81 6.23 5.88
C ALA A 108 -1.53 7.56 5.18
N GLY A 109 -0.31 8.06 5.31
CA GLY A 109 0.20 9.18 4.53
C GLY A 109 0.45 8.79 3.07
N PHE A 110 0.31 9.76 2.16
CA PHE A 110 0.62 9.58 0.74
C PHE A 110 1.61 10.64 0.29
N THR A 111 2.50 10.27 -0.61
CA THR A 111 3.39 11.20 -1.32
C THR A 111 2.60 12.04 -2.33
N ALA A 112 3.26 13.00 -2.98
CA ALA A 112 2.77 13.56 -4.23
C ALA A 112 2.57 12.44 -5.26
N THR A 113 1.57 12.60 -6.13
CA THR A 113 1.29 11.62 -7.19
C THR A 113 2.42 11.67 -8.22
N TYR A 114 3.16 10.58 -8.36
CA TYR A 114 4.26 10.47 -9.34
C TYR A 114 3.84 9.76 -10.64
N TYR A 115 2.68 9.07 -10.64
CA TYR A 115 2.12 8.43 -11.83
C TYR A 115 0.58 8.49 -11.84
N LYS A 116 -0.02 8.58 -13.03
CA LYS A 116 -1.48 8.58 -13.21
C LYS A 116 -1.88 7.56 -14.28
N TYR A 117 -2.96 6.84 -14.04
CA TYR A 117 -3.54 5.89 -15.00
C TYR A 117 -5.07 5.93 -14.95
N GLY A 118 -5.69 5.44 -16.02
CA GLY A 118 -7.14 5.24 -16.07
C GLY A 118 -7.51 3.78 -15.86
N THR A 119 -8.64 3.53 -15.21
CA THR A 119 -9.24 2.21 -15.13
C THR A 119 -10.30 2.06 -16.21
N VAL A 120 -10.21 1.00 -17.00
CA VAL A 120 -11.17 0.67 -18.06
C VAL A 120 -11.61 -0.78 -17.93
N PRO A 121 -12.87 -1.11 -18.24
CA PRO A 121 -13.31 -2.49 -18.29
C PRO A 121 -12.65 -3.22 -19.48
N LEU A 122 -12.23 -4.45 -19.24
CA LEU A 122 -11.73 -5.36 -20.27
C LEU A 122 -12.83 -6.35 -20.63
N VAL A 123 -13.12 -6.49 -21.92
CA VAL A 123 -14.08 -7.46 -22.45
C VAL A 123 -13.48 -8.25 -23.62
N LEU A 124 -13.97 -9.46 -23.83
CA LEU A 124 -13.57 -10.23 -25.00
C LEU A 124 -13.98 -9.50 -26.29
N LYS A 125 -13.11 -9.50 -27.30
CA LYS A 125 -13.34 -8.82 -28.60
C LYS A 125 -14.69 -9.21 -29.23
N LYS A 126 -15.10 -10.48 -29.14
CA LYS A 126 -16.40 -10.96 -29.62
C LYS A 126 -17.60 -10.34 -28.90
N ASN A 127 -17.40 -9.79 -27.69
CA ASN A 127 -18.45 -9.18 -26.86
C ASN A 127 -18.52 -7.65 -26.97
N LEU A 128 -17.68 -7.01 -27.77
CA LEU A 128 -17.69 -5.53 -27.92
C LEU A 128 -19.05 -4.99 -28.33
N LYS A 129 -19.78 -5.67 -29.23
CA LYS A 129 -21.13 -5.25 -29.66
C LYS A 129 -22.16 -5.40 -28.52
N LYS A 130 -21.93 -6.31 -27.58
CA LYS A 130 -22.81 -6.52 -26.40
C LYS A 130 -22.61 -5.41 -25.37
N PHE A 131 -21.41 -4.83 -25.29
CA PHE A 131 -21.02 -3.82 -24.31
C PHE A 131 -20.50 -2.55 -25.02
N PRO A 132 -21.36 -1.81 -25.75
CA PRO A 132 -20.93 -0.64 -26.53
C PRO A 132 -20.62 0.57 -25.66
N THR A 133 -21.12 0.62 -24.43
CA THR A 133 -20.90 1.73 -23.49
C THR A 133 -20.70 1.21 -22.06
N TRP A 134 -20.18 2.06 -21.19
CA TRP A 134 -20.07 1.76 -19.76
C TRP A 134 -21.41 1.37 -19.13
N ASN A 135 -22.48 2.08 -19.46
CA ASN A 135 -23.81 1.79 -18.94
C ASN A 135 -24.30 0.38 -19.30
N SER A 136 -23.88 -0.18 -20.44
CA SER A 136 -24.25 -1.54 -20.82
C SER A 136 -23.69 -2.61 -19.87
N LEU A 137 -22.66 -2.27 -19.11
CA LEU A 137 -22.08 -3.13 -18.10
C LEU A 137 -22.90 -3.11 -16.79
N ASN A 138 -23.63 -2.03 -16.49
CA ASN A 138 -24.43 -1.89 -15.27
C ASN A 138 -25.78 -2.63 -15.36
N ASN A 139 -25.74 -3.94 -15.43
CA ASN A 139 -26.88 -4.82 -15.65
C ASN A 139 -26.77 -6.08 -14.79
N LYS A 140 -27.89 -6.54 -14.20
CA LYS A 140 -27.98 -7.72 -13.32
C LYS A 140 -27.47 -9.04 -13.94
N ASP A 141 -27.45 -9.11 -15.28
CA ASP A 141 -27.01 -10.30 -16.01
C ASP A 141 -25.51 -10.23 -16.38
N VAL A 142 -24.84 -9.13 -16.03
CA VAL A 142 -23.40 -8.95 -16.24
C VAL A 142 -22.63 -9.36 -14.98
N LYS A 143 -21.60 -10.17 -15.17
CA LYS A 143 -20.62 -10.48 -14.13
C LYS A 143 -19.36 -9.67 -14.37
N ILE A 144 -18.87 -8.99 -13.34
CA ILE A 144 -17.63 -8.20 -13.36
C ILE A 144 -16.67 -8.81 -12.36
N ALA A 145 -15.47 -9.17 -12.81
CA ALA A 145 -14.40 -9.65 -11.94
C ALA A 145 -13.45 -8.50 -11.62
N THR A 146 -13.01 -8.42 -10.39
CA THR A 146 -12.01 -7.46 -9.90
C THR A 146 -11.10 -8.13 -8.89
N THR A 147 -9.95 -7.51 -8.63
CA THR A 147 -9.08 -7.93 -7.53
C THR A 147 -9.55 -7.32 -6.21
N LEU A 148 -9.69 -8.16 -5.19
CA LEU A 148 -10.14 -7.79 -3.85
C LEU A 148 -9.21 -6.74 -3.22
N GLY A 149 -9.78 -5.70 -2.62
CA GLY A 149 -9.05 -4.64 -1.91
C GLY A 149 -8.40 -3.59 -2.81
N THR A 150 -8.66 -3.61 -4.11
CA THR A 150 -8.14 -2.62 -5.06
C THR A 150 -9.08 -1.44 -5.24
N SER A 151 -8.54 -0.32 -5.74
CA SER A 151 -9.37 0.84 -6.15
C SER A 151 -10.26 0.52 -7.35
N GLN A 152 -9.89 -0.48 -8.16
CA GLN A 152 -10.72 -0.98 -9.26
C GLN A 152 -11.99 -1.66 -8.73
N GLU A 153 -11.89 -2.41 -7.63
CA GLU A 153 -13.05 -2.99 -6.97
C GLU A 153 -14.01 -1.91 -6.44
N GLU A 154 -13.47 -0.87 -5.79
CA GLU A 154 -14.26 0.26 -5.30
C GLU A 154 -15.00 0.95 -6.45
N LYS A 155 -14.29 1.23 -7.55
CA LYS A 155 -14.91 1.82 -8.75
C LYS A 155 -15.93 0.92 -9.41
N ALA A 156 -15.70 -0.39 -9.47
CA ALA A 156 -16.68 -1.31 -10.04
C ALA A 156 -17.99 -1.32 -9.22
N LYS A 157 -17.91 -1.25 -7.90
CA LYS A 157 -19.10 -1.09 -7.02
C LYS A 157 -19.83 0.22 -7.26
N GLU A 158 -19.07 1.30 -7.46
CA GLU A 158 -19.63 2.64 -7.69
C GLU A 158 -20.31 2.75 -9.06
N PHE A 159 -19.63 2.34 -10.14
CA PHE A 159 -20.14 2.53 -11.51
C PHE A 159 -21.11 1.45 -11.96
N PHE A 160 -21.04 0.25 -11.39
CA PHE A 160 -21.83 -0.89 -11.83
C PHE A 160 -22.62 -1.55 -10.70
N PRO A 161 -23.41 -0.78 -9.92
CA PRO A 161 -24.08 -1.30 -8.72
C PRO A 161 -25.13 -2.38 -9.00
N LYS A 162 -25.63 -2.49 -10.26
CA LYS A 162 -26.60 -3.53 -10.66
C LYS A 162 -25.93 -4.84 -11.09
N SER A 163 -24.62 -4.82 -11.36
CA SER A 163 -23.90 -5.98 -11.87
C SER A 163 -23.50 -6.93 -10.76
N LYS A 164 -23.28 -8.20 -11.12
CA LYS A 164 -22.79 -9.20 -10.18
C LYS A 164 -21.27 -9.05 -10.07
N LEU A 165 -20.79 -8.37 -9.03
CA LEU A 165 -19.37 -8.21 -8.78
C LEU A 165 -18.79 -9.50 -8.14
N GLN A 166 -17.71 -10.00 -8.72
CA GLN A 166 -16.90 -11.09 -8.20
C GLN A 166 -15.50 -10.57 -7.88
N SER A 167 -15.22 -10.37 -6.59
CA SER A 167 -13.90 -9.97 -6.11
C SER A 167 -13.06 -11.23 -5.83
N VAL A 168 -11.88 -11.30 -6.42
CA VAL A 168 -10.94 -12.42 -6.28
C VAL A 168 -9.65 -11.96 -5.60
N GLU A 169 -9.02 -12.82 -4.82
CA GLU A 169 -7.70 -12.52 -4.26
C GLU A 169 -6.65 -12.57 -5.36
N ALA A 170 -5.67 -11.68 -5.31
CA ALA A 170 -4.54 -11.69 -6.23
C ALA A 170 -3.31 -12.34 -5.56
N PRO A 171 -2.48 -12.99 -6.37
CA PRO A 171 -2.75 -13.36 -7.73
C PRO A 171 -3.88 -14.40 -7.79
N ALA A 172 -4.89 -14.14 -8.62
CA ALA A 172 -5.86 -15.18 -8.97
C ALA A 172 -5.09 -16.28 -9.70
N ARG A 173 -4.68 -17.29 -8.97
CA ARG A 173 -4.12 -18.51 -9.56
C ARG A 173 -5.28 -19.46 -9.74
N ASP A 174 -5.41 -19.94 -10.96
CA ASP A 174 -6.37 -20.97 -11.34
C ASP A 174 -6.06 -22.29 -10.60
#